data_3fd50782c553a44393d9a4c8d41cf32b
#
_entry.id   3fd50782c553a44393d9a4c8d41cf32b
#
_cell.length_a   1.000
_cell.length_b   1.000
_cell.length_c   1.000
_cell.angle_alpha   90.00
_cell.angle_beta   90.00
_cell.angle_gamma   90.00
#
_symmetry.space_group_name_H-M   'P 1'
#
loop_
_entity.id
_entity.type
_entity.pdbx_description
1 polymer ?
#
loop_
_entity_poly.entity_id
_entity_poly.type
_entity_poly.pdbx_seq_one_letter_code
_entity_poly.pdbx_strand_id
1 'polypeptide(L)' 'MVECPECAATIEIGPDVEEGEILVCPDCGVELEVLKLNPVTLGLAPQEAEDWGE' A
#
# COMPACT_ATOMS: atom_id res chain seq x y z
N MET A 1 3.60 -6.57 -10.50
CA MET A 1 2.81 -7.09 -9.40
C MET A 1 3.63 -7.06 -8.15
N VAL A 2 3.00 -6.85 -7.04
CA VAL A 2 3.68 -6.83 -5.77
C VAL A 2 2.88 -7.65 -4.79
N GLU A 3 3.44 -7.88 -3.64
CA GLU A 3 2.76 -8.67 -2.63
C GLU A 3 2.48 -7.83 -1.43
N CYS A 4 1.35 -8.10 -0.81
CA CYS A 4 0.96 -7.39 0.38
C CYS A 4 1.90 -7.77 1.52
N PRO A 5 2.44 -6.80 2.25
CA PRO A 5 3.34 -7.13 3.34
C PRO A 5 2.62 -7.73 4.55
N GLU A 6 1.29 -7.69 4.56
CA GLU A 6 0.57 -8.25 5.69
C GLU A 6 0.10 -9.66 5.41
N CYS A 7 -0.53 -9.88 4.29
CA CYS A 7 -1.06 -11.22 4.02
C CYS A 7 -0.38 -11.88 2.84
N ALA A 8 0.56 -11.20 2.22
CA ALA A 8 1.34 -11.76 1.12
C ALA A 8 0.48 -12.07 -0.10
N ALA A 9 -0.68 -11.46 -0.22
CA ALA A 9 -1.50 -11.68 -1.40
C ALA A 9 -0.93 -10.88 -2.55
N THR A 10 -1.10 -11.39 -3.75
CA THR A 10 -0.61 -10.69 -4.92
C THR A 10 -1.49 -9.50 -5.23
N ILE A 11 -0.89 -8.35 -5.43
CA ILE A 11 -1.62 -7.14 -5.72
C ILE A 11 -1.21 -6.69 -7.11
N GLU A 12 -2.18 -6.40 -7.94
CA GLU A 12 -1.91 -5.94 -9.28
C GLU A 12 -1.87 -4.44 -9.28
N ILE A 13 -0.85 -3.89 -9.87
CA ILE A 13 -0.67 -2.47 -9.93
C ILE A 13 -0.59 -2.06 -11.36
N GLY A 14 -1.39 -1.09 -11.73
CA GLY A 14 -1.41 -0.65 -13.11
C GLY A 14 -0.21 0.20 -13.47
N PRO A 15 -0.07 0.52 -14.74
CA PRO A 15 1.08 1.31 -15.17
C PRO A 15 0.95 2.78 -14.78
N ASP A 16 -0.22 3.20 -14.34
CA ASP A 16 -0.39 4.58 -13.94
C ASP A 16 -0.07 4.81 -12.49
N VAL A 17 0.36 3.84 -11.75
CA VAL A 17 0.60 4.01 -10.32
C VAL A 17 1.76 4.97 -10.12
N GLU A 18 1.73 5.73 -9.03
CA GLU A 18 2.77 6.69 -8.75
C GLU A 18 3.23 6.54 -7.33
N GLU A 19 4.40 7.06 -7.05
CA GLU A 19 4.90 7.04 -5.69
C GLU A 19 3.98 7.86 -4.80
N GLY A 20 3.74 7.36 -3.62
CA GLY A 20 2.83 8.03 -2.70
C GLY A 20 1.40 7.66 -2.88
N GLU A 21 1.10 6.81 -3.84
CA GLU A 21 -0.29 6.44 -4.07
C GLU A 21 -0.72 5.44 -3.02
N ILE A 22 -1.96 5.53 -2.59
CA ILE A 22 -2.48 4.63 -1.56
C ILE A 22 -3.32 3.56 -2.23
N LEU A 23 -3.03 2.33 -1.89
CA LEU A 23 -3.75 1.18 -2.41
C LEU A 23 -4.32 0.40 -1.25
N VAL A 24 -5.38 -0.34 -1.52
CA VAL A 24 -5.99 -1.16 -0.49
C VAL A 24 -5.86 -2.62 -0.91
N CYS A 25 -5.34 -3.43 -0.04
CA CYS A 25 -5.20 -4.84 -0.32
C CYS A 25 -6.59 -5.47 -0.44
N PRO A 26 -6.87 -6.17 -1.52
CA PRO A 26 -8.19 -6.78 -1.66
C PRO A 26 -8.39 -8.00 -0.79
N ASP A 27 -7.34 -8.49 -0.17
CA ASP A 27 -7.45 -9.69 0.61
C ASP A 27 -7.60 -9.37 2.08
N CYS A 28 -6.69 -8.65 2.67
CA CYS A 28 -6.78 -8.33 4.08
C CYS A 28 -7.29 -6.92 4.33
N GLY A 29 -7.40 -6.09 3.31
CA GLY A 29 -7.99 -4.77 3.49
C GLY A 29 -7.07 -3.73 4.08
N VAL A 30 -5.78 -4.01 4.18
CA VAL A 30 -4.89 -3.03 4.77
C VAL A 30 -4.56 -1.97 3.72
N GLU A 31 -4.33 -0.76 4.17
CA GLU A 31 -3.96 0.32 3.27
C GLU A 31 -2.47 0.30 3.08
N LEU A 32 -2.05 0.43 1.85
CA LEU A 32 -0.64 0.39 1.51
C LEU A 32 -0.26 1.63 0.74
N GLU A 33 0.97 2.03 0.87
CA GLU A 33 1.46 3.19 0.16
C GLU A 33 2.58 2.77 -0.76
N VAL A 34 2.59 3.32 -1.96
CA VAL A 34 3.64 3.03 -2.92
C VAL A 34 4.87 3.83 -2.52
N LEU A 35 5.90 3.14 -2.07
CA LEU A 35 7.11 3.79 -1.61
C LEU A 35 8.05 4.09 -2.76
N LYS A 36 8.12 3.19 -3.72
CA LYS A 36 8.97 3.36 -4.85
C LYS A 36 8.35 2.74 -6.05
N LEU A 37 8.76 3.19 -7.20
CA LEU A 37 8.36 2.58 -8.42
C LEU A 37 9.49 1.79 -8.99
N ASN A 38 9.81 1.18 -9.58
CA ASN A 38 10.83 0.55 -10.35
C ASN A 38 12.00 0.04 -9.55
N PRO A 39 11.83 -1.00 -8.80
CA PRO A 39 10.61 -1.81 -8.76
C PRO A 39 9.60 -1.21 -7.82
N VAL A 40 8.37 -1.59 -8.01
CA VAL A 40 7.32 -1.10 -7.14
C VAL A 40 7.50 -1.70 -5.76
N THR A 41 7.53 -0.84 -4.76
CA THR A 41 7.68 -1.27 -3.38
C THR A 41 6.53 -0.69 -2.58
N LEU A 42 5.87 -1.51 -1.81
CA LEU A 42 4.77 -1.07 -0.99
C LEU A 42 5.13 -1.15 0.48
N GLY A 43 4.54 -0.25 1.24
CA GLY A 43 4.67 -0.30 2.69
C GLY A 43 3.33 0.00 3.30
N LEU A 44 3.23 -0.12 4.60
CA LEU A 44 1.97 0.18 5.26
C LEU A 44 1.74 1.67 5.20
N ALA A 45 0.54 2.07 4.80
CA ALA A 45 0.23 3.47 4.70
C ALA A 45 0.14 4.08 6.09
N PRO A 46 0.50 5.34 6.22
CA PRO A 46 0.38 5.97 7.52
C PRO A 46 -1.08 6.16 7.89
N GLN A 47 -1.36 5.93 9.17
CA GLN A 47 -2.71 6.09 9.60
C GLN A 47 -2.76 7.31 10.36
N GLU A 48 -3.32 8.34 9.93
CA GLU A 48 -3.32 9.50 10.63
C GLU A 48 -4.50 9.76 11.33
N ALA A 49 -5.45 9.14 11.17
CA ALA A 49 -6.63 9.51 11.79
C ALA A 49 -6.60 9.46 13.17
N GLU A 50 -6.13 8.67 13.68
CA GLU A 50 -6.36 8.54 14.89
C GLU A 50 -5.65 9.06 15.74
N ASP A 51 -5.11 9.46 15.85
CA ASP A 51 -4.37 9.82 16.71
C ASP A 51 -4.80 10.76 17.38
N TRP A 52 -5.21 11.23 17.60
CA TRP A 52 -5.52 12.15 18.21
C TRP A 52 -5.64 11.97 19.40
N GLY A 53 -5.49 11.66 19.76
CA GLY A 53 -5.48 11.65 20.85
C GLY A 53 -5.00 12.32 21.60
N GLU A 54 -4.79 12.62 21.75
CA GLU A 54 -4.51 13.06 22.36
C GLU A 54 -4.55 13.42 22.69
#